data_b7a1fa31c1ed6990dead7c3f5fe80b78
#
_entry.id   b7a1fa31c1ed6990dead7c3f5fe80b78
#
_cell.length_a   1.000
_cell.length_b   1.000
_cell.length_c   1.000
_cell.angle_alpha   90.00
_cell.angle_beta   90.00
_cell.angle_gamma   90.00
#
_symmetry.space_group_name_H-M   'P 1'
#
loop_
_entity.id
_entity.type
_entity.pdbx_description
1 polymer ?
#
loop_
_entity_poly.entity_id
_entity_poly.type
_entity_poly.pdbx_seq_one_letter_code
_entity_poly.pdbx_strand_id
1 'polypeptide(L)'
;MASRGAVGARVLGVPVTDASFFKPIRSAGSLEPGDVPKQGLTIKAATATRLLRGIIRFVADVPAGTSSVVVWEADGSELWVDIATTTMACAPALVRVSVTVGCDQLAEPAVVTVPFGVGSPDAPTGLVMSTLNRLDGPPVVVDRWTPALTAFAWEAVLELARRLCAELGTDKGGRPLVPGSIAAGASTLLIQPMSRHDLSALGR
;
A
#
# COMPACT_ATOMS: atom_id res chain seq x y z
N MET A 1 -20.91 21.22 -5.32
CA MET A 1 -20.35 20.12 -4.53
C MET A 1 -20.50 18.85 -5.35
N ALA A 2 -19.44 18.42 -6.02
CA ALA A 2 -19.49 17.18 -6.80
C ALA A 2 -19.38 16.01 -5.83
N SER A 3 -20.42 15.16 -5.81
CA SER A 3 -20.40 13.86 -5.13
C SER A 3 -19.24 13.04 -5.71
N ARG A 4 -18.26 12.71 -4.89
CA ARG A 4 -17.23 11.74 -5.29
C ARG A 4 -17.93 10.39 -5.41
N GLY A 5 -18.10 9.90 -6.64
CA GLY A 5 -18.64 8.59 -6.92
C GLY A 5 -17.83 7.53 -6.16
N ALA A 6 -18.49 6.57 -5.54
CA ALA A 6 -17.82 5.46 -4.90
C ALA A 6 -17.16 4.59 -5.99
N VAL A 7 -15.89 4.24 -5.78
CA VAL A 7 -15.22 3.26 -6.65
C VAL A 7 -15.60 1.87 -6.16
N GLY A 8 -16.26 1.10 -7.01
CA GLY A 8 -16.53 -0.32 -6.80
C GLY A 8 -15.40 -1.17 -7.38
N ALA A 9 -15.24 -2.38 -6.90
CA ALA A 9 -14.31 -3.34 -7.47
C ALA A 9 -14.97 -4.73 -7.60
N ARG A 10 -14.61 -5.46 -8.65
CA ARG A 10 -15.02 -6.85 -8.85
C ARG A 10 -13.87 -7.69 -9.41
N VAL A 11 -13.84 -8.96 -9.08
CA VAL A 11 -13.00 -9.94 -9.77
C VAL A 11 -13.72 -10.37 -11.04
N LEU A 12 -12.98 -10.55 -12.14
CA LEU A 12 -13.57 -10.95 -13.42
C LEU A 12 -14.44 -12.19 -13.24
N GLY A 13 -15.76 -12.05 -13.45
CA GLY A 13 -16.75 -13.10 -13.27
C GLY A 13 -17.35 -13.28 -11.86
N VAL A 14 -16.87 -12.52 -10.85
CA VAL A 14 -17.42 -12.54 -9.49
C VAL A 14 -17.54 -11.12 -8.95
N PRO A 15 -18.74 -10.64 -8.58
CA PRO A 15 -18.87 -9.35 -7.92
C PRO A 15 -18.16 -9.38 -6.56
N VAL A 16 -17.26 -8.44 -6.33
CA VAL A 16 -16.68 -8.19 -5.01
C VAL A 16 -17.66 -7.27 -4.29
N THR A 17 -18.40 -7.84 -3.34
CA THR A 17 -19.55 -7.21 -2.70
C THR A 17 -19.18 -6.13 -1.69
N ASP A 18 -17.91 -5.92 -1.41
CA ASP A 18 -17.51 -4.86 -0.48
C ASP A 18 -16.13 -4.32 -0.89
N ALA A 19 -16.16 -3.22 -1.63
CA ALA A 19 -14.95 -2.53 -2.04
C ALA A 19 -14.33 -1.77 -0.85
N SER A 20 -13.85 -2.50 0.14
CA SER A 20 -13.11 -1.95 1.27
C SER A 20 -11.70 -1.46 0.91
N PHE A 21 -11.44 -1.23 -0.39
CA PHE A 21 -10.23 -0.57 -0.89
C PHE A 21 -9.98 0.79 -0.24
N PHE A 22 -11.04 1.40 0.28
CA PHE A 22 -11.02 2.72 0.90
C PHE A 22 -11.33 2.64 2.39
N LYS A 23 -10.92 1.59 3.08
CA LYS A 23 -10.89 1.68 4.53
C LYS A 23 -10.07 2.92 4.88
N PRO A 24 -10.65 3.90 5.58
CA PRO A 24 -9.90 5.10 5.94
C PRO A 24 -8.59 4.65 6.57
N ILE A 25 -7.47 5.20 6.09
CA ILE A 25 -6.15 4.98 6.69
C ILE A 25 -6.31 5.39 8.14
N ARG A 26 -6.45 4.40 9.02
CA ARG A 26 -6.45 4.69 10.45
C ARG A 26 -5.04 5.16 10.74
N SER A 27 -4.92 6.44 11.05
CA SER A 27 -3.67 6.99 11.55
C SER A 27 -3.19 6.06 12.67
N ALA A 28 -2.01 5.49 12.50
CA ALA A 28 -1.35 4.80 13.59
C ALA A 28 -1.24 5.81 14.73
N GLY A 29 -1.78 5.46 15.89
CA GLY A 29 -1.75 6.33 17.05
C GLY A 29 -0.33 6.78 17.36
N SER A 30 -0.21 7.92 17.96
CA SER A 30 1.05 8.51 18.46
C SER A 30 1.81 7.48 19.29
N LEU A 31 3.09 7.41 19.08
CA LEU A 31 3.98 6.34 19.50
C LEU A 31 5.00 6.90 20.47
N GLU A 32 5.12 6.31 21.64
CA GLU A 32 6.18 6.69 22.57
C GLU A 32 7.49 5.93 22.29
N PRO A 33 8.65 6.60 22.37
CA PRO A 33 9.95 5.99 22.14
C PRO A 33 10.40 5.27 23.42
N GLY A 34 9.98 4.07 23.64
CA GLY A 34 10.39 3.40 24.91
C GLY A 34 10.86 2.01 24.69
N ASP A 35 10.81 1.14 23.96
CA ASP A 35 11.31 -0.26 23.93
C ASP A 35 11.31 -0.88 22.52
N VAL A 36 11.52 -0.04 21.54
CA VAL A 36 11.57 -0.46 20.14
C VAL A 36 12.94 -1.05 19.87
N PRO A 37 13.03 -2.16 19.12
CA PRO A 37 14.32 -2.61 18.61
C PRO A 37 15.00 -1.44 17.89
N LYS A 38 16.16 -1.02 18.36
CA LYS A 38 16.94 0.11 17.77
C LYS A 38 17.33 -0.16 16.31
N GLN A 39 17.14 -1.38 15.82
CA GLN A 39 17.40 -1.78 14.45
C GLN A 39 16.06 -2.03 13.76
N GLY A 40 15.75 -1.17 12.80
CA GLY A 40 14.63 -1.38 11.88
C GLY A 40 14.85 -2.60 10.98
N LEU A 41 13.78 -3.16 10.47
CA LEU A 41 13.82 -4.23 9.48
C LEU A 41 14.14 -3.63 8.11
N THR A 42 15.29 -3.99 7.56
CA THR A 42 15.71 -3.56 6.20
C THR A 42 15.55 -4.71 5.23
N ILE A 43 14.80 -4.52 4.18
CA ILE A 43 14.61 -5.49 3.10
C ILE A 43 14.95 -4.89 1.74
N LYS A 44 15.52 -5.72 0.85
CA LYS A 44 15.76 -5.32 -0.55
C LYS A 44 14.44 -5.17 -1.29
N ALA A 45 14.35 -4.20 -2.20
CA ALA A 45 13.15 -3.95 -3.01
C ALA A 45 12.67 -5.20 -3.78
N ALA A 46 13.60 -6.03 -4.29
CA ALA A 46 13.25 -7.29 -4.93
C ALA A 46 12.59 -8.30 -3.96
N THR A 47 13.04 -8.35 -2.71
CA THR A 47 12.41 -9.16 -1.66
C THR A 47 11.05 -8.59 -1.28
N ALA A 48 10.94 -7.27 -1.15
CA ALA A 48 9.68 -6.58 -0.90
C ALA A 48 8.65 -6.88 -2.01
N THR A 49 9.05 -6.83 -3.29
CA THR A 49 8.20 -7.22 -4.42
C THR A 49 7.68 -8.65 -4.30
N ARG A 50 8.55 -9.61 -3.96
CA ARG A 50 8.15 -11.02 -3.82
C ARG A 50 7.15 -11.21 -2.67
N LEU A 51 7.39 -10.58 -1.54
CA LEU A 51 6.47 -10.62 -0.40
C LEU A 51 5.16 -9.93 -0.71
N LEU A 52 5.22 -8.77 -1.39
CA LEU A 52 4.04 -8.02 -1.81
C LEU A 52 3.12 -8.86 -2.69
N ARG A 53 3.67 -9.60 -3.67
CA ARG A 53 2.89 -10.51 -4.51
C ARG A 53 2.17 -11.61 -3.72
N GLY A 54 2.72 -12.03 -2.59
CA GLY A 54 2.08 -13.00 -1.69
C GLY A 54 0.88 -12.42 -0.93
N ILE A 55 0.84 -11.12 -0.70
CA ILE A 55 -0.21 -10.46 0.10
C ILE A 55 -1.17 -9.62 -0.73
N ILE A 56 -0.84 -9.32 -1.99
CA ILE A 56 -1.61 -8.37 -2.80
C ILE A 56 -3.05 -8.83 -3.03
N ARG A 57 -3.27 -10.15 -3.12
CA ARG A 57 -4.62 -10.72 -3.23
C ARG A 57 -5.46 -10.42 -1.99
N PHE A 58 -4.85 -10.47 -0.81
CA PHE A 58 -5.52 -10.09 0.44
C PHE A 58 -5.85 -8.60 0.46
N VAL A 59 -4.93 -7.74 0.02
CA VAL A 59 -5.16 -6.28 -0.08
C VAL A 59 -6.28 -5.98 -1.07
N ALA A 60 -6.33 -6.72 -2.18
CA ALA A 60 -7.36 -6.57 -3.22
C ALA A 60 -8.67 -7.32 -2.90
N ASP A 61 -8.76 -7.96 -1.74
CA ASP A 61 -9.92 -8.80 -1.33
C ASP A 61 -10.27 -9.87 -2.37
N VAL A 62 -9.26 -10.48 -3.00
CA VAL A 62 -9.39 -11.46 -4.07
C VAL A 62 -9.21 -12.86 -3.52
N PRO A 63 -10.22 -13.75 -3.61
CA PRO A 63 -10.13 -15.11 -3.12
C PRO A 63 -9.01 -15.93 -3.80
N ALA A 64 -8.42 -16.86 -3.05
CA ALA A 64 -7.43 -17.77 -3.60
C ALA A 64 -8.04 -18.61 -4.74
N GLY A 65 -7.27 -18.85 -5.81
CA GLY A 65 -7.69 -19.66 -6.95
C GLY A 65 -8.56 -18.93 -7.99
N THR A 66 -8.89 -17.64 -7.76
CA THR A 66 -9.60 -16.81 -8.75
C THR A 66 -8.62 -16.04 -9.65
N SER A 67 -9.13 -15.35 -10.65
CA SER A 67 -8.33 -14.46 -11.53
C SER A 67 -7.51 -13.46 -10.70
N SER A 68 -6.33 -13.08 -11.20
CA SER A 68 -5.53 -11.96 -10.67
C SER A 68 -5.98 -10.61 -11.20
N VAL A 69 -6.91 -10.60 -12.17
CA VAL A 69 -7.44 -9.36 -12.73
C VAL A 69 -8.68 -8.95 -11.95
N VAL A 70 -8.61 -7.77 -11.37
CA VAL A 70 -9.71 -7.11 -10.65
C VAL A 70 -10.24 -5.99 -11.52
N VAL A 71 -11.55 -5.85 -11.59
CA VAL A 71 -12.19 -4.75 -12.32
C VAL A 71 -12.67 -3.71 -11.32
N TRP A 72 -12.20 -2.49 -11.47
CA TRP A 72 -12.66 -1.33 -10.72
C TRP A 72 -13.64 -0.54 -11.56
N GLU A 73 -14.73 -0.10 -10.95
CA GLU A 73 -15.76 0.67 -11.61
C GLU A 73 -15.90 2.04 -10.95
N ALA A 74 -15.91 3.09 -11.77
CA ALA A 74 -16.20 4.46 -11.31
C ALA A 74 -16.82 5.26 -12.44
N ASP A 75 -17.94 5.92 -12.15
CA ASP A 75 -18.65 6.83 -13.06
C ASP A 75 -18.85 6.23 -14.47
N GLY A 76 -19.28 4.95 -14.53
CA GLY A 76 -19.56 4.25 -15.78
C GLY A 76 -18.33 3.85 -16.59
N SER A 77 -17.13 3.89 -16.00
CA SER A 77 -15.90 3.41 -16.62
C SER A 77 -15.33 2.27 -15.80
N GLU A 78 -14.65 1.35 -16.50
CA GLU A 78 -13.96 0.21 -15.90
C GLU A 78 -12.45 0.34 -16.04
N LEU A 79 -11.72 -0.08 -15.01
CA LEU A 79 -10.28 -0.29 -15.03
C LEU A 79 -9.98 -1.73 -14.63
N TRP A 80 -9.34 -2.47 -15.51
CA TRP A 80 -8.85 -3.82 -15.23
C TRP A 80 -7.44 -3.71 -14.62
N VAL A 81 -7.26 -4.26 -13.44
CA VAL A 81 -6.00 -4.20 -12.69
C VAL A 81 -5.48 -5.62 -12.49
N ASP A 82 -4.36 -5.95 -13.12
CA ASP A 82 -3.70 -7.25 -12.90
C ASP A 82 -2.78 -7.17 -11.69
N ILE A 83 -3.34 -7.52 -10.53
CA ILE A 83 -2.63 -7.44 -9.25
C ILE A 83 -1.42 -8.38 -9.17
N ALA A 84 -1.34 -9.45 -9.99
CA ALA A 84 -0.19 -10.34 -10.00
C ALA A 84 1.08 -9.68 -10.60
N THR A 85 0.90 -8.62 -11.39
CA THR A 85 2.03 -7.86 -11.97
C THR A 85 2.62 -6.84 -11.01
N THR A 86 2.02 -6.67 -9.81
CA THR A 86 2.46 -5.65 -8.85
C THR A 86 3.94 -5.82 -8.51
N THR A 87 4.68 -4.74 -8.60
CA THR A 87 6.11 -4.66 -8.26
C THR A 87 6.39 -3.45 -7.38
N MET A 88 7.50 -3.50 -6.64
CA MET A 88 7.98 -2.41 -5.81
C MET A 88 9.42 -2.08 -6.16
N ALA A 89 9.71 -0.80 -6.29
CA ALA A 89 11.06 -0.26 -6.39
C ALA A 89 11.28 0.81 -5.33
N CYS A 90 12.51 0.91 -4.83
CA CYS A 90 12.91 1.93 -3.86
C CYS A 90 14.03 2.78 -4.42
N ALA A 91 13.96 4.07 -4.14
CA ALA A 91 15.04 5.05 -4.31
C ALA A 91 15.12 5.88 -3.01
N PRO A 92 16.15 6.69 -2.79
CA PRO A 92 16.26 7.50 -1.58
C PRO A 92 14.99 8.31 -1.31
N ALA A 93 14.38 8.09 -0.16
CA ALA A 93 13.12 8.71 0.29
C ALA A 93 11.91 8.49 -0.65
N LEU A 94 11.95 7.48 -1.52
CA LEU A 94 10.91 7.25 -2.52
C LEU A 94 10.62 5.75 -2.70
N VAL A 95 9.37 5.38 -2.60
CA VAL A 95 8.84 4.07 -2.97
C VAL A 95 8.00 4.20 -4.24
N ARG A 96 8.16 3.28 -5.17
CA ARG A 96 7.34 3.18 -6.37
C ARG A 96 6.65 1.82 -6.38
N VAL A 97 5.35 1.82 -6.55
CA VAL A 97 4.56 0.60 -6.77
C VAL A 97 4.03 0.65 -8.19
N SER A 98 4.30 -0.38 -8.97
CA SER A 98 3.85 -0.47 -10.36
C SER A 98 2.91 -1.66 -10.53
N VAL A 99 1.88 -1.50 -11.37
CA VAL A 99 0.89 -2.53 -11.68
C VAL A 99 0.45 -2.39 -13.14
N THR A 100 0.14 -3.50 -13.80
CA THR A 100 -0.41 -3.49 -15.14
C THR A 100 -1.92 -3.26 -15.09
N VAL A 101 -2.39 -2.34 -15.91
CA VAL A 101 -3.80 -1.97 -16.02
C VAL A 101 -4.28 -1.96 -17.47
N GLY A 102 -5.58 -2.11 -17.67
CA GLY A 102 -6.23 -1.99 -18.97
C GLY A 102 -7.60 -1.32 -18.82
N CYS A 103 -8.09 -0.68 -19.88
CA CYS A 103 -9.45 -0.17 -19.97
C CYS A 103 -9.83 -0.06 -21.46
N ASP A 104 -11.11 0.16 -21.75
CA ASP A 104 -11.61 0.24 -23.14
C ASP A 104 -10.94 1.33 -24.00
N GLN A 105 -10.36 2.34 -23.36
CA GLN A 105 -9.67 3.44 -24.05
C GLN A 105 -8.18 3.17 -24.30
N LEU A 106 -7.66 2.03 -23.86
CA LEU A 106 -6.30 1.59 -24.13
C LEU A 106 -6.31 0.48 -25.18
N ALA A 107 -5.51 0.62 -26.21
CA ALA A 107 -5.34 -0.43 -27.25
C ALA A 107 -4.67 -1.69 -26.66
N GLU A 108 -3.79 -1.51 -25.67
CA GLU A 108 -3.07 -2.59 -24.98
C GLU A 108 -2.93 -2.26 -23.48
N PRO A 109 -2.82 -3.29 -22.62
CA PRO A 109 -2.53 -3.07 -21.22
C PRO A 109 -1.25 -2.27 -21.00
N ALA A 110 -1.26 -1.36 -20.05
CA ALA A 110 -0.13 -0.48 -19.76
C ALA A 110 0.29 -0.61 -18.28
N VAL A 111 1.56 -0.33 -18.01
CA VAL A 111 2.07 -0.26 -16.64
C VAL A 111 1.82 1.14 -16.08
N VAL A 112 1.23 1.20 -14.89
CA VAL A 112 1.11 2.44 -14.12
C VAL A 112 1.99 2.35 -12.90
N THR A 113 2.75 3.41 -12.63
CA THR A 113 3.63 3.53 -11.47
C THR A 113 3.14 4.62 -10.55
N VAL A 114 2.95 4.25 -9.30
CA VAL A 114 2.54 5.15 -8.21
C VAL A 114 3.75 5.47 -7.34
N PRO A 115 4.27 6.70 -7.37
CA PRO A 115 5.37 7.12 -6.52
C PRO A 115 4.88 7.67 -5.19
N PHE A 116 5.52 7.27 -4.08
CA PHE A 116 5.30 7.83 -2.74
C PHE A 116 6.58 8.41 -2.20
N GLY A 117 6.57 9.66 -1.79
CA GLY A 117 7.59 10.21 -0.90
C GLY A 117 7.39 9.61 0.49
N VAL A 118 8.44 9.02 1.04
CA VAL A 118 8.51 8.48 2.41
C VAL A 118 9.79 9.01 3.06
N GLY A 119 10.00 8.77 4.35
CA GLY A 119 11.27 9.13 4.98
C GLY A 119 12.49 8.45 4.34
N SER A 120 13.66 9.03 4.54
CA SER A 120 14.94 8.34 4.31
C SER A 120 15.34 7.53 5.54
N PRO A 121 16.29 6.57 5.44
CA PRO A 121 16.79 5.84 6.60
C PRO A 121 17.32 6.74 7.71
N ASP A 122 17.93 7.90 7.34
CA ASP A 122 18.49 8.86 8.29
C ASP A 122 17.48 9.88 8.81
N ALA A 123 16.32 10.02 8.14
CA ALA A 123 15.24 10.93 8.48
C ALA A 123 13.88 10.30 8.22
N PRO A 124 13.46 9.31 9.04
CA PRO A 124 12.17 8.66 8.89
C PRO A 124 11.03 9.62 9.22
N THR A 125 9.95 9.59 8.42
CA THR A 125 8.79 10.50 8.57
C THR A 125 7.54 9.80 9.15
N GLY A 126 7.71 8.65 9.79
CA GLY A 126 6.61 7.85 10.31
C GLY A 126 5.87 7.09 9.19
N LEU A 127 4.55 6.97 9.33
CA LEU A 127 3.68 6.35 8.33
C LEU A 127 2.99 7.39 7.42
N VAL A 128 3.61 8.55 7.27
CA VAL A 128 3.13 9.61 6.39
C VAL A 128 3.76 9.42 5.02
N MET A 129 2.94 9.45 3.99
CA MET A 129 3.38 9.50 2.59
C MET A 129 3.14 10.86 1.98
N SER A 130 4.00 11.23 1.03
CA SER A 130 3.79 12.39 0.15
C SER A 130 3.40 11.89 -1.24
N THR A 131 2.33 12.45 -1.80
CA THR A 131 1.84 12.19 -3.16
C THR A 131 2.10 13.35 -4.11
N LEU A 132 3.14 14.14 -3.84
CA LEU A 132 3.51 15.29 -4.69
C LEU A 132 3.96 14.86 -6.09
N ASN A 133 4.43 13.63 -6.25
CA ASN A 133 4.81 13.10 -7.54
C ASN A 133 3.57 12.57 -8.27
N ARG A 134 3.41 13.00 -9.52
CA ARG A 134 2.34 12.51 -10.38
C ARG A 134 2.58 11.02 -10.68
N LEU A 135 1.48 10.26 -10.83
CA LEU A 135 1.54 8.90 -11.34
C LEU A 135 2.14 8.89 -12.75
N ASP A 136 2.96 7.87 -13.03
CA ASP A 136 3.49 7.61 -14.36
C ASP A 136 2.62 6.54 -15.04
N GLY A 137 2.06 6.89 -16.20
CA GLY A 137 1.15 6.02 -16.94
C GLY A 137 0.33 6.78 -17.98
N PRO A 138 -0.55 6.09 -18.75
CA PRO A 138 -1.40 6.70 -19.74
C PRO A 138 -2.31 7.79 -19.13
N PRO A 139 -2.44 8.97 -19.76
CA PRO A 139 -3.26 10.05 -19.23
C PRO A 139 -4.70 9.64 -18.92
N VAL A 140 -5.32 8.86 -19.76
CA VAL A 140 -6.68 8.34 -19.59
C VAL A 140 -6.87 7.55 -18.30
N VAL A 141 -5.83 6.87 -17.83
CA VAL A 141 -5.83 6.15 -16.56
C VAL A 141 -5.50 7.09 -15.41
N VAL A 142 -4.42 7.85 -15.56
CA VAL A 142 -3.89 8.73 -14.49
C VAL A 142 -4.93 9.79 -14.11
N ASP A 143 -5.55 10.45 -15.08
CA ASP A 143 -6.48 11.56 -14.81
C ASP A 143 -7.72 11.11 -14.03
N ARG A 144 -8.15 9.87 -14.22
CA ARG A 144 -9.35 9.33 -13.57
C ARG A 144 -9.07 8.50 -12.33
N TRP A 145 -8.06 7.63 -12.40
CA TRP A 145 -7.87 6.57 -11.41
C TRP A 145 -6.76 6.85 -10.39
N THR A 146 -6.13 8.03 -10.43
CA THR A 146 -5.08 8.41 -9.46
C THR A 146 -5.47 8.15 -8.01
N PRO A 147 -6.66 8.52 -7.50
CA PRO A 147 -7.00 8.30 -6.10
C PRO A 147 -7.08 6.81 -5.75
N ALA A 148 -7.68 5.99 -6.63
CA ALA A 148 -7.84 4.55 -6.41
C ALA A 148 -6.49 3.82 -6.45
N LEU A 149 -5.68 4.09 -7.48
CA LEU A 149 -4.35 3.52 -7.63
C LEU A 149 -3.41 3.90 -6.47
N THR A 150 -3.49 5.16 -6.01
CA THR A 150 -2.72 5.64 -4.86
C THR A 150 -3.12 4.92 -3.59
N ALA A 151 -4.42 4.81 -3.31
CA ALA A 151 -4.92 4.12 -2.13
C ALA A 151 -4.54 2.63 -2.13
N PHE A 152 -4.73 1.95 -3.25
CA PHE A 152 -4.35 0.54 -3.42
C PHE A 152 -2.86 0.31 -3.19
N ALA A 153 -2.02 1.10 -3.84
CA ALA A 153 -0.58 0.95 -3.75
C ALA A 153 -0.06 1.24 -2.33
N TRP A 154 -0.61 2.25 -1.65
CA TRP A 154 -0.23 2.57 -0.28
C TRP A 154 -0.70 1.51 0.72
N GLU A 155 -1.93 1.02 0.59
CA GLU A 155 -2.43 -0.07 1.45
C GLU A 155 -1.58 -1.35 1.28
N ALA A 156 -1.13 -1.64 0.07
CA ALA A 156 -0.22 -2.76 -0.19
C ALA A 156 1.13 -2.60 0.55
N VAL A 157 1.69 -1.39 0.57
CA VAL A 157 2.93 -1.09 1.32
C VAL A 157 2.71 -1.20 2.82
N LEU A 158 1.59 -0.67 3.32
CA LEU A 158 1.24 -0.73 4.75
C LEU A 158 1.00 -2.16 5.21
N GLU A 159 0.30 -2.96 4.42
CA GLU A 159 0.02 -4.36 4.78
C GLU A 159 1.31 -5.20 4.76
N LEU A 160 2.21 -4.95 3.82
CA LEU A 160 3.55 -5.55 3.84
C LEU A 160 4.28 -5.20 5.14
N ALA A 161 4.27 -3.93 5.53
CA ALA A 161 4.92 -3.48 6.76
C ALA A 161 4.27 -4.10 8.01
N ARG A 162 2.93 -4.18 8.06
CA ARG A 162 2.19 -4.81 9.18
C ARG A 162 2.56 -6.28 9.34
N ARG A 163 2.59 -7.05 8.26
CA ARG A 163 2.95 -8.48 8.30
C ARG A 163 4.38 -8.68 8.73
N LEU A 164 5.30 -7.89 8.22
CA LEU A 164 6.70 -7.98 8.62
C LEU A 164 6.91 -7.64 10.09
N CYS A 165 6.19 -6.66 10.63
CA CYS A 165 6.22 -6.37 12.07
C CYS A 165 5.59 -7.49 12.91
N ALA A 166 4.50 -8.09 12.43
CA ALA A 166 3.85 -9.22 13.11
C ALA A 166 4.77 -10.45 13.21
N GLU A 167 5.58 -10.72 12.18
CA GLU A 167 6.58 -11.81 12.19
C GLU A 167 7.71 -11.58 13.21
N LEU A 168 7.98 -10.32 13.59
CA LEU A 168 8.92 -10.01 14.66
C LEU A 168 8.36 -10.31 16.06
N GLY A 169 7.05 -10.51 16.17
CA GLY A 169 6.37 -10.91 17.40
C GLY A 169 5.97 -9.74 18.29
N THR A 170 6.45 -9.76 19.54
CA THR A 170 6.07 -8.79 20.59
C THR A 170 7.30 -8.08 21.14
N ASP A 171 7.06 -6.94 21.79
CA ASP A 171 8.07 -6.26 22.59
C ASP A 171 8.37 -7.00 23.91
N LYS A 172 9.28 -6.47 24.73
CA LYS A 172 9.61 -7.05 26.05
C LYS A 172 8.44 -7.12 27.03
N GLY A 173 7.40 -6.30 26.80
CA GLY A 173 6.17 -6.29 27.58
C GLY A 173 5.08 -7.19 27.02
N GLY A 174 5.36 -8.00 25.99
CA GLY A 174 4.40 -8.89 25.34
C GLY A 174 3.40 -8.18 24.42
N ARG A 175 3.63 -6.90 24.08
CA ARG A 175 2.74 -6.12 23.21
C ARG A 175 3.08 -6.35 21.75
N PRO A 176 2.08 -6.52 20.86
CA PRO A 176 2.32 -6.72 19.44
C PRO A 176 3.12 -5.56 18.80
N LEU A 177 4.06 -5.91 17.94
CA LEU A 177 4.79 -4.93 17.14
C LEU A 177 3.96 -4.52 15.93
N VAL A 178 3.97 -3.22 15.66
CA VAL A 178 3.31 -2.60 14.50
C VAL A 178 4.30 -1.69 13.77
N PRO A 179 4.10 -1.37 12.48
CA PRO A 179 4.97 -0.42 11.81
C PRO A 179 4.82 0.97 12.44
N GLY A 180 5.92 1.58 12.78
CA GLY A 180 6.02 2.95 13.29
C GLY A 180 6.49 3.92 12.23
N SER A 181 7.39 3.50 11.36
CA SER A 181 7.79 4.28 10.20
C SER A 181 8.15 3.40 9.02
N ILE A 182 8.03 3.98 7.82
CA ILE A 182 8.48 3.41 6.56
C ILE A 182 9.44 4.43 5.94
N ALA A 183 10.63 3.96 5.56
CA ALA A 183 11.63 4.77 4.89
C ALA A 183 12.21 4.00 3.70
N ALA A 184 12.77 4.70 2.73
CA ALA A 184 13.37 4.10 1.55
C ALA A 184 14.81 4.56 1.33
N GLY A 185 15.69 3.60 1.13
CA GLY A 185 17.05 3.77 0.64
C GLY A 185 17.15 3.55 -0.87
N ALA A 186 18.38 3.50 -1.41
CA ALA A 186 18.62 3.38 -2.85
C ALA A 186 17.99 2.13 -3.50
N SER A 187 17.88 1.02 -2.77
CA SER A 187 17.25 -0.23 -3.25
C SER A 187 16.64 -1.03 -2.10
N THR A 188 16.36 -0.36 -0.98
CA THR A 188 15.91 -0.99 0.25
C THR A 188 14.69 -0.27 0.83
N LEU A 189 13.80 -1.05 1.42
CA LEU A 189 12.72 -0.57 2.27
C LEU A 189 13.14 -0.80 3.72
N LEU A 190 13.06 0.24 4.53
CA LEU A 190 13.28 0.19 5.98
C LEU A 190 11.93 0.33 6.67
N ILE A 191 11.63 -0.59 7.56
CA ILE A 191 10.45 -0.55 8.41
C ILE A 191 10.94 -0.52 9.86
N GLN A 192 10.58 0.51 10.60
CA GLN A 192 10.83 0.57 12.03
C GLN A 192 9.60 0.06 12.76
N PRO A 193 9.71 -1.08 13.45
CA PRO A 193 8.64 -1.57 14.30
C PRO A 193 8.55 -0.74 15.57
N MET A 194 7.40 -0.76 16.20
CA MET A 194 7.16 -0.16 17.51
C MET A 194 6.06 -0.90 18.24
N SER A 195 6.02 -0.74 19.55
CA SER A 195 4.97 -1.32 20.37
C SER A 195 3.67 -0.57 20.16
N ARG A 196 2.58 -1.30 20.05
CA ARG A 196 1.25 -0.70 20.04
C ARG A 196 0.92 -0.21 21.44
N HIS A 197 0.89 1.11 21.64
CA HIS A 197 0.32 1.69 22.85
C HIS A 197 -1.18 1.43 22.90
N ASP A 198 -1.68 1.12 24.07
CA ASP A 198 -3.11 1.03 24.29
C ASP A 198 -3.71 2.44 24.12
N LEU A 199 -4.49 2.62 23.06
CA LEU A 199 -5.14 3.90 22.74
C LEU A 199 -6.12 4.34 23.84
N SER A 200 -6.52 3.44 24.76
CA SER A 200 -7.35 3.77 25.91
C SER A 200 -6.66 4.71 26.90
N ALA A 201 -5.32 4.81 26.87
CA ALA A 201 -4.57 5.73 27.71
C ALA A 201 -4.57 7.18 27.21
N LEU A 202 -4.95 7.42 25.94
CA LEU A 202 -4.99 8.75 25.34
C LEU A 202 -6.34 9.46 25.48
N GLY A 203 -7.30 8.82 26.13
CA GLY A 203 -8.67 9.31 26.33
C GLY A 203 -8.97 9.82 27.75
N ARG A 204 -7.95 10.20 28.55
CA ARG A 204 -8.15 10.78 29.88
C ARG A 204 -7.60 12.18 29.95
#